data_7f3c3231e0b4d1b280a6c694fafd05e0
#
_entry.id   7f3c3231e0b4d1b280a6c694fafd05e0
#
_cell.length_a   1.000
_cell.length_b   1.000
_cell.length_c   1.000
_cell.angle_alpha   90.00
_cell.angle_beta   90.00
_cell.angle_gamma   90.00
#
_symmetry.space_group_name_H-M   'P 1'
#
loop_
_entity.id
_entity.type
_entity.pdbx_description
1 polymer ?
#
loop_
_entity_poly.entity_id
_entity_poly.type
_entity_poly.pdbx_seq_one_letter_code
_entity_poly.pdbx_strand_id
1 'polypeptide(L)'
;MPGTTSAKFTKADINDALYEKTGMNRSEIRDVVDLVFNKMKEALINQQIIELRGFGTFEVKIRKARQKARNPKTGESVVVHPHGVVTFRSGRELKQAVWAIDK
;
A
#
# COMPACT_ATOMS: atom_id res chain seq x y z
N MET A 1 15.87 -4.98 -20.12
CA MET A 1 15.83 -5.51 -19.47
C MET A 1 14.86 -5.96 -19.19
N PRO A 2 14.79 -6.47 -19.17
CA PRO A 2 13.84 -6.96 -19.00
C PRO A 2 13.37 -6.87 -17.91
N GLY A 3 13.24 -6.59 -17.66
CA GLY A 3 12.83 -6.46 -16.75
C GLY A 3 12.01 -6.95 -16.12
N THR A 4 12.01 -7.17 -16.07
CA THR A 4 11.32 -7.75 -15.69
C THR A 4 11.03 -7.99 -14.51
N THR A 5 11.58 -8.07 -13.78
CA THR A 5 11.21 -8.40 -12.62
C THR A 5 10.88 -7.34 -11.84
N SER A 6 10.04 -7.48 -10.95
CA SER A 6 9.59 -6.51 -10.12
C SER A 6 10.59 -6.16 -9.12
N ALA A 7 11.27 -5.11 -9.29
CA ALA A 7 12.12 -4.55 -8.28
C ALA A 7 11.25 -3.83 -7.29
N LYS A 8 11.65 -3.84 -6.03
CA LYS A 8 10.92 -3.13 -5.02
C LYS A 8 11.19 -1.64 -5.11
N PHE A 9 10.17 -0.86 -4.89
CA PHE A 9 10.30 0.58 -4.78
C PHE A 9 10.00 0.93 -3.33
N THR A 10 11.01 1.36 -2.62
CA THR A 10 10.93 1.51 -1.16
C THR A 10 10.80 2.97 -0.77
N LYS A 11 10.59 3.18 0.52
CA LYS A 11 10.54 4.54 1.05
C LYS A 11 11.86 5.26 0.84
N ALA A 12 12.97 4.53 0.92
CA ALA A 12 14.27 5.13 0.63
C ALA A 12 14.35 5.63 -0.81
N ASP A 13 13.76 4.88 -1.74
CA ASP A 13 13.72 5.30 -3.14
C ASP A 13 12.89 6.56 -3.32
N ILE A 14 11.80 6.67 -2.57
CA ILE A 14 10.99 7.88 -2.60
C ILE A 14 11.81 9.07 -2.12
N ASN A 15 12.53 8.88 -1.00
CA ASN A 15 13.36 9.96 -0.45
C ASN A 15 14.42 10.40 -1.45
N ASP A 16 15.07 9.46 -2.11
CA ASP A 16 16.10 9.77 -3.09
C ASP A 16 15.53 10.54 -4.28
N ALA A 17 14.38 10.10 -4.77
CA ALA A 17 13.75 10.77 -5.90
C ALA A 17 13.36 12.21 -5.55
N LEU A 18 12.85 12.41 -4.34
CA LEU A 18 12.49 13.74 -3.89
C LEU A 18 13.71 14.63 -3.73
N TYR A 19 14.79 14.07 -3.22
CA TYR A 19 16.03 14.83 -3.09
C TYR A 19 16.53 15.29 -4.46
N GLU A 20 16.54 14.40 -5.43
CA GLU A 20 16.99 14.74 -6.77
C GLU A 20 16.11 15.77 -7.42
N LYS A 21 14.82 15.71 -7.18
CA LYS A 21 13.87 16.60 -7.83
C LYS A 21 13.85 17.99 -7.20
N THR A 22 14.00 18.07 -5.88
CA THR A 22 13.81 19.31 -5.15
C THR A 22 15.07 19.93 -4.61
N GLY A 23 16.12 19.13 -4.40
CA GLY A 23 17.31 19.60 -3.73
C GLY A 23 17.14 19.91 -2.26
N MET A 24 15.99 19.55 -1.66
CA MET A 24 15.76 19.80 -0.26
C MET A 24 16.70 18.97 0.60
N ASN A 25 16.87 19.39 1.84
CA ASN A 25 17.70 18.68 2.80
C ASN A 25 17.19 17.25 2.99
N ARG A 26 18.08 16.28 2.97
CA ARG A 26 17.66 14.87 3.05
C ARG A 26 16.94 14.55 4.35
N SER A 27 17.37 15.12 5.47
CA SER A 27 16.70 14.82 6.73
C SER A 27 15.30 15.42 6.78
N GLU A 28 15.11 16.59 6.15
CA GLU A 28 13.78 17.17 6.07
C GLU A 28 12.86 16.33 5.20
N ILE A 29 13.39 15.85 4.07
CA ILE A 29 12.61 14.99 3.19
C ILE A 29 12.17 13.74 3.95
N ARG A 30 13.11 13.10 4.65
CA ARG A 30 12.80 11.88 5.39
C ARG A 30 11.72 12.13 6.42
N ASP A 31 11.82 13.24 7.15
CA ASP A 31 10.84 13.56 8.18
C ASP A 31 9.47 13.80 7.58
N VAL A 32 9.39 14.52 6.47
CA VAL A 32 8.11 14.80 5.83
C VAL A 32 7.51 13.51 5.27
N VAL A 33 8.31 12.69 4.62
CA VAL A 33 7.81 11.43 4.06
C VAL A 33 7.30 10.52 5.18
N ASP A 34 8.05 10.42 6.27
CA ASP A 34 7.63 9.61 7.40
C ASP A 34 6.31 10.14 7.97
N LEU A 35 6.18 11.45 8.07
CA LEU A 35 4.96 12.05 8.59
C LEU A 35 3.77 11.74 7.69
N VAL A 36 3.94 11.81 6.38
CA VAL A 36 2.87 11.48 5.45
C VAL A 36 2.38 10.06 5.67
N PHE A 37 3.31 9.10 5.71
CA PHE A 37 2.91 7.72 5.87
C PHE A 37 2.31 7.44 7.25
N ASN A 38 2.83 8.10 8.28
CA ASN A 38 2.26 7.94 9.62
C ASN A 38 0.84 8.49 9.68
N LYS A 39 0.58 9.62 9.00
CA LYS A 39 -0.77 10.17 8.96
C LYS A 39 -1.72 9.25 8.22
N MET A 40 -1.26 8.65 7.13
CA MET A 40 -2.09 7.69 6.42
C MET A 40 -2.40 6.47 7.29
N LYS A 41 -1.39 6.00 8.02
CA LYS A 41 -1.57 4.87 8.92
C LYS A 41 -2.60 5.19 9.99
N GLU A 42 -2.51 6.38 10.59
CA GLU A 42 -3.48 6.81 11.60
C GLU A 42 -4.89 6.85 11.04
N ALA A 43 -5.03 7.38 9.83
CA ALA A 43 -6.35 7.46 9.21
C ALA A 43 -6.95 6.07 9.03
N LEU A 44 -6.14 5.12 8.58
CA LEU A 44 -6.64 3.77 8.35
C LEU A 44 -6.96 3.06 9.66
N ILE A 45 -6.16 3.28 10.71
CA ILE A 45 -6.46 2.72 12.02
C ILE A 45 -7.81 3.24 12.53
N ASN A 46 -8.13 4.49 12.21
CA ASN A 46 -9.42 5.08 12.57
C ASN A 46 -10.51 4.79 11.55
N GLN A 47 -10.24 3.88 10.62
CA GLN A 47 -11.19 3.42 9.60
C GLN A 47 -11.68 4.55 8.70
N GLN A 48 -10.84 5.53 8.47
CA GLN A 48 -11.13 6.57 7.51
C GLN A 48 -10.73 6.09 6.12
N ILE A 49 -11.46 6.56 5.12
CA ILE A 49 -11.15 6.26 3.74
C ILE A 49 -10.15 7.29 3.26
N ILE A 50 -9.05 6.84 2.67
CA ILE A 50 -8.05 7.74 2.10
C ILE A 50 -8.26 7.79 0.60
N GLU A 51 -8.70 8.92 0.12
CA GLU A 51 -8.94 9.09 -1.30
C GLU A 51 -7.87 10.00 -1.87
N LEU A 52 -7.04 9.45 -2.77
CA LEU A 52 -5.95 10.21 -3.39
C LEU A 52 -6.27 10.37 -4.87
N ARG A 53 -6.65 11.58 -5.23
CA ARG A 53 -7.06 11.87 -6.59
C ARG A 53 -5.95 11.53 -7.58
N GLY A 54 -6.30 10.83 -8.64
CA GLY A 54 -5.34 10.42 -9.64
C GLY A 54 -4.55 9.17 -9.30
N PHE A 55 -4.74 8.65 -8.08
CA PHE A 55 -4.00 7.48 -7.62
C PHE A 55 -4.95 6.35 -7.24
N GLY A 56 -5.72 6.55 -6.20
CA GLY A 56 -6.66 5.51 -5.78
C GLY A 56 -7.17 5.73 -4.38
N THR A 57 -7.81 4.72 -3.87
CA THR A 57 -8.50 4.78 -2.58
C THR A 57 -8.05 3.63 -1.70
N PHE A 58 -7.65 3.96 -0.48
CA PHE A 58 -7.33 2.98 0.54
C PHE A 58 -8.47 2.94 1.55
N GLU A 59 -8.87 1.76 1.98
CA GLU A 59 -9.88 1.66 3.03
C GLU A 59 -9.68 0.36 3.79
N VAL A 60 -10.26 0.32 4.98
CA VAL A 60 -10.21 -0.87 5.82
C VAL A 60 -11.53 -1.61 5.68
N LYS A 61 -11.45 -2.89 5.39
CA LYS A 61 -12.60 -3.75 5.34
C LYS A 61 -12.49 -4.79 6.43
N ILE A 62 -13.60 -5.07 7.07
CA ILE A 62 -13.62 -6.07 8.13
C ILE A 62 -13.93 -7.42 7.49
N ARG A 63 -13.05 -8.36 7.69
CA ARG A 63 -13.25 -9.72 7.21
C ARG A 63 -13.94 -10.52 8.28
N LYS A 64 -14.90 -11.33 7.86
CA LYS A 64 -15.68 -12.14 8.79
C LYS A 64 -14.82 -13.26 9.38
N ALA A 65 -15.26 -13.72 10.52
CA ALA A 65 -14.62 -14.88 11.13
C ALA A 65 -14.80 -16.10 10.26
N ARG A 66 -13.81 -16.96 10.27
CA ARG A 66 -13.87 -18.24 9.60
C ARG A 66 -13.57 -19.32 10.60
N GLN A 67 -14.46 -20.29 10.69
CA GLN A 67 -14.23 -21.38 11.61
C GLN A 67 -13.43 -22.51 11.01
N LYS A 68 -13.38 -22.58 9.70
CA LYS A 68 -12.68 -23.68 9.05
C LYS A 68 -11.78 -23.19 7.94
N ALA A 69 -10.84 -22.34 8.29
CA ALA A 69 -9.78 -22.04 7.35
C ALA A 69 -8.75 -23.14 7.45
N ARG A 70 -8.09 -23.42 6.36
CA ARG A 70 -7.12 -24.50 6.35
C ARG A 70 -5.73 -23.93 6.15
N ASN A 71 -4.82 -24.36 7.01
CA ASN A 71 -3.42 -23.96 6.89
C ASN A 71 -2.81 -24.67 5.68
N PRO A 72 -2.36 -23.97 4.66
CA PRO A 72 -1.84 -24.61 3.46
C PRO A 72 -0.58 -25.43 3.69
N LYS A 73 0.15 -25.17 4.77
CA LYS A 73 1.37 -25.92 5.03
C LYS A 73 1.11 -27.22 5.74
N THR A 74 0.19 -27.24 6.67
CA THR A 74 -0.07 -28.43 7.48
C THR A 74 -1.39 -29.09 7.16
N GLY A 75 -2.27 -28.40 6.48
CA GLY A 75 -3.61 -28.92 6.21
C GLY A 75 -4.55 -28.85 7.40
N GLU A 76 -4.08 -28.30 8.51
CA GLU A 76 -4.90 -28.22 9.71
C GLU A 76 -5.93 -27.12 9.61
N SER A 77 -7.09 -27.35 10.21
CA SER A 77 -8.10 -26.31 10.30
C SER A 77 -7.70 -25.30 11.36
N VAL A 78 -7.92 -24.03 11.07
CA VAL A 78 -7.64 -22.97 12.02
C VAL A 78 -8.86 -22.07 12.12
N VAL A 79 -8.96 -21.37 13.24
CA VAL A 79 -10.03 -20.42 13.45
C VAL A 79 -9.49 -19.04 13.08
N VAL A 80 -10.21 -18.33 12.22
CA VAL A 80 -9.84 -16.98 11.84
C VAL A 80 -10.87 -16.02 12.45
N HIS A 81 -10.40 -15.12 13.29
CA HIS A 81 -11.25 -14.15 13.96
C HIS A 81 -11.56 -12.97 13.03
N PRO A 82 -12.63 -12.22 13.28
CA PRO A 82 -12.86 -11.00 12.52
C PRO A 82 -11.68 -10.06 12.65
N HIS A 83 -11.31 -9.43 11.57
CA HIS A 83 -10.15 -8.54 11.59
C HIS A 83 -10.24 -7.54 10.44
N GLY A 84 -9.53 -6.45 10.59
CA GLY A 84 -9.46 -5.44 9.55
C GLY A 84 -8.39 -5.75 8.54
N VAL A 85 -8.67 -5.45 7.30
CA VAL A 85 -7.74 -5.62 6.20
C VAL A 85 -7.71 -4.34 5.40
N VAL A 86 -6.51 -3.82 5.11
CA VAL A 86 -6.38 -2.65 4.26
C VAL A 86 -6.51 -3.08 2.82
N THR A 87 -7.39 -2.42 2.09
CA THR A 87 -7.55 -2.69 0.66
C THR A 87 -7.25 -1.42 -0.12
N PHE A 88 -6.70 -1.60 -1.31
CA PHE A 88 -6.42 -0.51 -2.22
C PHE A 88 -7.15 -0.75 -3.52
N ARG A 89 -7.80 0.31 -4.01
CA ARG A 89 -8.48 0.28 -5.30
C ARG A 89 -7.91 1.39 -6.14
N SER A 90 -7.32 1.03 -7.27
CA SER A 90 -6.69 2.04 -8.13
C SER A 90 -7.75 2.97 -8.68
N GLY A 91 -7.40 4.25 -8.77
CA GLY A 91 -8.26 5.23 -9.39
C GLY A 91 -8.20 5.10 -10.90
N ARG A 92 -9.02 5.92 -11.55
CA ARG A 92 -9.18 5.82 -12.99
C ARG A 92 -7.87 6.04 -13.74
N GLU A 93 -7.13 7.08 -13.38
CA GLU A 93 -5.91 7.41 -14.09
C GLU A 93 -4.86 6.31 -13.94
N LEU A 94 -4.67 5.82 -12.73
CA LEU A 94 -3.70 4.77 -12.50
C LEU A 94 -4.13 3.48 -13.19
N LYS A 95 -5.41 3.17 -13.11
CA LYS A 95 -5.94 1.97 -13.74
C LYS A 95 -5.68 2.00 -15.23
N GLN A 96 -5.93 3.14 -15.88
CA GLN A 96 -5.71 3.27 -17.29
C GLN A 96 -4.22 3.21 -17.64
N ALA A 97 -3.38 3.81 -16.80
CA ALA A 97 -1.95 3.83 -17.06
C ALA A 97 -1.35 2.44 -17.06
N VAL A 98 -1.83 1.55 -16.18
CA VAL A 98 -1.27 0.21 -16.12
C VAL A 98 -2.01 -0.80 -16.99
N TRP A 99 -3.15 -0.41 -17.53
CA TRP A 99 -3.99 -1.33 -18.29
C TRP A 99 -3.26 -1.93 -19.49
N ALA A 100 -2.43 -1.14 -20.14
CA ALA A 100 -1.74 -1.56 -21.33
C ALA A 100 -0.47 -2.38 -21.06
N ILE A 101 -0.14 -2.57 -19.80
CA ILE A 101 1.06 -3.35 -19.48
C ILE A 101 0.78 -4.81 -19.79
N ASP A 102 1.70 -5.37 -20.57
CA ASP A 102 1.55 -6.72 -21.03
C ASP A 102 2.57 -7.58 -20.34
N LYS A 103 2.27 -8.84 -20.07
CA LYS A 103 3.21 -9.63 -19.36
C LYS A 103 4.14 -10.37 -20.17
#